data_a11eb500a10b9951517c49f0768f8096
#
_entry.id   a11eb500a10b9951517c49f0768f8096
#
_cell.length_a   1.000
_cell.length_b   1.000
_cell.length_c   1.000
_cell.angle_alpha   90.00
_cell.angle_beta   90.00
_cell.angle_gamma   90.00
#
_symmetry.space_group_name_H-M   'P 1'
#
loop_
_entity.id
_entity.type
_entity.pdbx_description
1 polymer ?
#
loop_
_entity_poly.entity_id
_entity_poly.type
_entity_poly.pdbx_seq_one_letter_code
_entity_poly.pdbx_strand_id
1 'polypeptide(L)'
;LYAPGYFEMSIRKGESIVFAASTSASKTSGLKKLFQEEVDERSPRDNFFHCLVNAAHQFHVEDKNGDAYILAGYPWFKPRARDTFISLPGLTLSIEEYEFFEAAMKTAEKGLREFMEQKPLTVKLYEIEHPDVPLWAIWAIQQYAKEAGVDKCLEKYGQLVWDILHFIKEQQHPNLTLEDNGLVKTDGKQQAVTWMNSTANGRPIVPRSGFVV
;
A
#
# COMPACT_ATOMS: atom_id res chain seq x y z
N LEU A 1 -15.66 14.99 -15.53
CA LEU A 1 -14.85 15.81 -14.63
C LEU A 1 -15.44 17.23 -14.59
N TYR A 2 -15.69 17.75 -13.40
CA TYR A 2 -16.15 19.12 -13.21
C TYR A 2 -14.93 20.04 -13.07
N ALA A 3 -14.82 21.03 -13.95
CA ALA A 3 -13.80 22.07 -13.87
C ALA A 3 -14.47 23.38 -13.45
N PRO A 4 -14.28 23.85 -12.22
CA PRO A 4 -14.96 25.06 -11.70
C PRO A 4 -14.46 26.35 -12.32
N GLY A 5 -13.28 26.33 -12.96
CA GLY A 5 -12.67 27.49 -13.56
C GLY A 5 -11.17 27.28 -13.81
N TYR A 6 -10.50 28.37 -14.12
CA TYR A 6 -9.05 28.43 -14.32
C TYR A 6 -8.48 29.72 -13.74
N PHE A 7 -7.19 29.71 -13.49
CA PHE A 7 -6.42 30.89 -13.11
C PHE A 7 -5.60 31.36 -14.30
N GLU A 8 -5.65 32.63 -14.58
CA GLU A 8 -4.82 33.28 -15.61
C GLU A 8 -3.98 34.35 -14.94
N MET A 9 -2.65 34.20 -15.03
CA MET A 9 -1.70 35.10 -14.39
C MET A 9 -0.51 35.33 -15.31
N SER A 10 -0.10 36.59 -15.42
CA SER A 10 1.10 36.98 -16.14
C SER A 10 2.32 36.67 -15.29
N ILE A 11 3.35 36.03 -15.87
CA ILE A 11 4.63 35.76 -15.25
C ILE A 11 5.76 36.26 -16.15
N ARG A 12 6.74 36.91 -15.58
CA ARG A 12 7.95 37.38 -16.29
C ARG A 12 9.10 36.40 -16.07
N LYS A 13 10.10 36.48 -16.95
CA LYS A 13 11.32 35.69 -16.81
C LYS A 13 11.99 35.98 -15.45
N GLY A 14 12.23 34.93 -14.67
CA GLY A 14 12.81 35.01 -13.31
C GLY A 14 11.78 35.19 -12.18
N GLU A 15 10.50 35.37 -12.47
CA GLU A 15 9.45 35.37 -11.46
C GLU A 15 8.98 33.97 -11.14
N SER A 16 8.50 33.77 -9.90
CA SER A 16 7.90 32.53 -9.43
C SER A 16 6.55 32.84 -8.80
N ILE A 17 5.57 32.01 -9.12
CA ILE A 17 4.23 32.03 -8.51
C ILE A 17 4.07 30.76 -7.71
N VAL A 18 3.65 30.88 -6.45
CA VAL A 18 3.36 29.76 -5.57
C VAL A 18 1.86 29.65 -5.39
N PHE A 19 1.31 28.49 -5.75
CA PHE A 19 -0.07 28.14 -5.50
C PHE A 19 -0.18 27.21 -4.31
N ALA A 20 -1.20 27.40 -3.49
CA ALA A 20 -1.53 26.45 -2.45
C ALA A 20 -3.02 26.13 -2.53
N ALA A 21 -3.36 24.87 -2.34
CA ALA A 21 -4.73 24.40 -2.14
C ALA A 21 -4.82 23.77 -0.75
N SER A 22 -5.85 24.13 0.00
CA SER A 22 -6.04 23.64 1.37
C SER A 22 -7.53 23.42 1.64
N THR A 23 -7.84 22.44 2.48
CA THR A 23 -9.19 22.21 3.01
C THR A 23 -9.52 23.10 4.21
N SER A 24 -8.53 23.86 4.70
CA SER A 24 -8.68 24.82 5.78
C SER A 24 -8.22 26.20 5.32
N ALA A 25 -8.77 27.26 5.96
CA ALA A 25 -8.35 28.63 5.67
C ALA A 25 -6.87 28.81 6.00
N SER A 26 -6.10 29.22 5.02
CA SER A 26 -4.65 29.51 5.16
C SER A 26 -4.34 30.94 4.75
N LYS A 27 -3.33 31.54 5.40
CA LYS A 27 -2.84 32.87 5.04
C LYS A 27 -1.88 32.77 3.84
N THR A 28 -2.03 33.65 2.88
CA THR A 28 -1.13 33.75 1.72
C THR A 28 0.29 34.20 2.08
N SER A 29 0.44 34.89 3.23
CA SER A 29 1.75 35.25 3.77
C SER A 29 2.47 33.99 4.25
N GLY A 30 3.66 33.73 3.71
CA GLY A 30 4.47 32.56 4.08
C GLY A 30 4.40 31.39 3.09
N LEU A 31 3.56 31.42 2.06
CA LEU A 31 3.49 30.32 1.06
C LEU A 31 4.83 30.04 0.37
N LYS A 32 5.63 31.09 0.09
CA LYS A 32 6.96 30.88 -0.49
C LYS A 32 7.91 30.15 0.46
N LYS A 33 7.82 30.43 1.77
CA LYS A 33 8.62 29.75 2.79
C LYS A 33 8.20 28.29 2.90
N LEU A 34 6.89 28.01 3.00
CA LEU A 34 6.36 26.65 3.02
C LEU A 34 6.75 25.85 1.77
N PHE A 35 6.69 26.48 0.59
CA PHE A 35 7.14 25.83 -0.65
C PHE A 35 8.63 25.51 -0.62
N GLN A 36 9.46 26.40 -0.07
CA GLN A 36 10.90 26.15 0.04
C GLN A 36 11.20 25.03 1.04
N GLU A 37 10.53 25.00 2.18
CA GLU A 37 10.63 23.92 3.17
C GLU A 37 10.27 22.56 2.53
N GLU A 38 9.17 22.47 1.78
CA GLU A 38 8.79 21.29 1.01
C GLU A 38 9.82 20.87 -0.05
N VAL A 39 10.48 21.84 -0.69
CA VAL A 39 11.54 21.55 -1.66
C VAL A 39 12.80 21.03 -0.97
N ASP A 40 13.15 21.61 0.17
CA ASP A 40 14.36 21.27 0.93
C ASP A 40 14.26 19.89 1.60
N GLU A 41 13.06 19.45 1.94
CA GLU A 41 12.77 18.10 2.48
C GLU A 41 12.87 16.98 1.43
N ARG A 42 12.79 17.33 0.13
CA ARG A 42 12.82 16.34 -0.95
C ARG A 42 14.24 16.10 -1.44
N SER A 43 14.48 14.87 -1.93
CA SER A 43 15.71 14.58 -2.66
C SER A 43 15.86 15.52 -3.87
N PRO A 44 17.06 16.06 -4.13
CA PRO A 44 17.32 16.87 -5.34
C PRO A 44 16.92 16.10 -6.60
N ARG A 45 16.25 16.75 -7.55
CA ARG A 45 15.86 16.13 -8.83
C ARG A 45 16.98 16.22 -9.88
N ASP A 46 18.17 15.86 -9.51
CA ASP A 46 19.39 15.98 -10.32
C ASP A 46 19.73 14.70 -11.11
N ASN A 47 19.10 13.57 -10.76
CA ASN A 47 19.29 12.32 -11.46
C ASN A 47 18.00 11.48 -11.41
N PHE A 48 17.95 10.40 -12.20
CA PHE A 48 16.78 9.53 -12.32
C PHE A 48 16.44 8.80 -11.01
N PHE A 49 17.44 8.35 -10.27
CA PHE A 49 17.23 7.68 -8.99
C PHE A 49 16.54 8.60 -7.97
N HIS A 50 17.01 9.82 -7.81
CA HIS A 50 16.39 10.80 -6.92
C HIS A 50 14.94 11.15 -7.35
N CYS A 51 14.67 11.14 -8.65
CA CYS A 51 13.28 11.28 -9.13
C CYS A 51 12.40 10.10 -8.72
N LEU A 52 12.94 8.86 -8.75
CA LEU A 52 12.22 7.67 -8.27
C LEU A 52 12.00 7.69 -6.76
N VAL A 53 12.98 8.10 -5.97
CA VAL A 53 12.83 8.29 -4.51
C VAL A 53 11.69 9.26 -4.21
N ASN A 54 11.70 10.45 -4.84
CA ASN A 54 10.61 11.40 -4.66
C ASN A 54 9.24 10.86 -5.12
N ALA A 55 9.22 10.03 -6.16
CA ALA A 55 7.99 9.38 -6.61
C ALA A 55 7.49 8.34 -5.61
N ALA A 56 8.39 7.55 -5.00
CA ALA A 56 8.04 6.57 -3.97
C ALA A 56 7.41 7.24 -2.75
N HIS A 57 8.00 8.32 -2.25
CA HIS A 57 7.48 9.07 -1.10
C HIS A 57 6.06 9.61 -1.32
N GLN A 58 5.64 9.84 -2.57
CA GLN A 58 4.26 10.28 -2.84
C GLN A 58 3.20 9.22 -2.49
N PHE A 59 3.59 7.95 -2.40
CA PHE A 59 2.68 6.86 -2.03
C PHE A 59 2.66 6.58 -0.53
N HIS A 60 3.58 7.15 0.23
CA HIS A 60 3.64 7.04 1.68
C HIS A 60 2.60 7.97 2.31
N VAL A 61 1.70 7.41 3.11
CA VAL A 61 0.64 8.17 3.76
C VAL A 61 0.53 7.73 5.22
N GLU A 62 0.47 8.69 6.11
CA GLU A 62 0.09 8.47 7.51
C GLU A 62 -1.28 9.08 7.78
N ASP A 63 -2.09 8.38 8.54
CA ASP A 63 -3.33 8.97 9.00
C ASP A 63 -3.15 9.69 10.36
N LYS A 64 -4.19 10.38 10.80
CA LYS A 64 -4.18 11.14 12.06
C LYS A 64 -3.96 10.29 13.33
N ASN A 65 -4.03 8.97 13.21
CA ASN A 65 -3.80 8.03 14.31
C ASN A 65 -2.35 7.52 14.31
N GLY A 66 -1.53 7.91 13.31
CA GLY A 66 -0.18 7.41 13.11
C GLY A 66 -0.13 6.04 12.42
N ASP A 67 -1.24 5.58 11.84
CA ASP A 67 -1.24 4.37 11.01
C ASP A 67 -0.65 4.71 9.64
N ALA A 68 0.39 3.97 9.23
CA ALA A 68 1.07 4.16 7.94
C ALA A 68 0.48 3.26 6.86
N TYR A 69 0.37 3.81 5.65
CA TYR A 69 -0.25 3.14 4.50
C TYR A 69 0.51 3.41 3.20
N ILE A 70 0.41 2.49 2.26
CA ILE A 70 0.74 2.73 0.86
C ILE A 70 -0.55 3.04 0.09
N LEU A 71 -0.58 4.17 -0.60
CA LEU A 71 -1.70 4.53 -1.45
C LEU A 71 -1.63 3.77 -2.79
N ALA A 72 -2.69 3.07 -3.16
CA ALA A 72 -2.69 2.25 -4.38
C ALA A 72 -2.67 3.08 -5.68
N GLY A 73 -3.05 4.35 -5.63
CA GLY A 73 -2.96 5.26 -6.77
C GLY A 73 -3.76 6.53 -6.61
N TYR A 74 -3.19 7.63 -7.08
CA TYR A 74 -3.82 8.96 -7.06
C TYR A 74 -4.76 9.18 -8.25
N PRO A 75 -5.85 9.92 -8.05
CA PRO A 75 -6.49 10.32 -6.79
C PRO A 75 -7.61 9.37 -6.36
N TRP A 76 -7.80 8.25 -7.07
CA TRP A 76 -9.01 7.44 -7.03
C TRP A 76 -8.94 6.27 -6.06
N PHE A 77 -7.76 5.71 -5.87
CA PHE A 77 -7.59 4.49 -5.09
C PHE A 77 -7.18 4.80 -3.65
N LYS A 78 -7.79 4.07 -2.75
CA LYS A 78 -7.45 4.06 -1.33
C LYS A 78 -6.35 3.02 -1.07
N PRO A 79 -5.76 2.96 0.13
CA PRO A 79 -4.88 1.86 0.49
C PRO A 79 -5.59 0.51 0.31
N ARG A 80 -4.99 -0.39 -0.45
CA ARG A 80 -5.48 -1.75 -0.70
C ARG A 80 -4.43 -2.74 -0.25
N ALA A 81 -4.84 -3.84 0.39
CA ALA A 81 -3.93 -4.78 0.99
C ALA A 81 -2.98 -5.42 -0.03
N ARG A 82 -3.50 -5.91 -1.15
CA ARG A 82 -2.69 -6.50 -2.22
C ARG A 82 -1.67 -5.51 -2.77
N ASP A 83 -2.13 -4.31 -3.15
CA ASP A 83 -1.27 -3.28 -3.72
C ASP A 83 -0.19 -2.86 -2.72
N THR A 84 -0.56 -2.77 -1.42
CA THR A 84 0.39 -2.48 -0.35
C THR A 84 1.48 -3.56 -0.29
N PHE A 85 1.14 -4.82 -0.13
CA PHE A 85 2.16 -5.87 0.02
C PHE A 85 3.04 -6.06 -1.21
N ILE A 86 2.48 -5.92 -2.42
CA ILE A 86 3.26 -6.03 -3.67
C ILE A 86 4.22 -4.85 -3.83
N SER A 87 3.79 -3.64 -3.54
CA SER A 87 4.58 -2.43 -3.81
C SER A 87 5.48 -2.01 -2.66
N LEU A 88 5.14 -2.36 -1.42
CA LEU A 88 5.84 -1.93 -0.22
C LEU A 88 7.37 -2.17 -0.26
N PRO A 89 7.89 -3.36 -0.64
CA PRO A 89 9.32 -3.55 -0.72
C PRO A 89 10.02 -2.60 -1.69
N GLY A 90 9.42 -2.38 -2.87
CA GLY A 90 9.97 -1.47 -3.88
C GLY A 90 9.87 0.00 -3.50
N LEU A 91 8.83 0.39 -2.78
CA LEU A 91 8.61 1.79 -2.38
C LEU A 91 9.38 2.17 -1.10
N THR A 92 9.93 1.19 -0.38
CA THR A 92 10.59 1.43 0.92
C THR A 92 11.98 0.81 0.99
N LEU A 93 12.11 -0.53 0.95
CA LEU A 93 13.41 -1.20 1.13
C LEU A 93 14.42 -0.81 0.05
N SER A 94 13.98 -0.63 -1.20
CA SER A 94 14.84 -0.22 -2.33
C SER A 94 15.39 1.20 -2.20
N ILE A 95 14.86 2.00 -1.29
CA ILE A 95 15.30 3.38 -1.00
C ILE A 95 15.73 3.53 0.47
N GLU A 96 15.96 2.41 1.16
CA GLU A 96 16.45 2.33 2.54
C GLU A 96 15.48 2.90 3.61
N GLU A 97 14.20 3.04 3.27
CA GLU A 97 13.12 3.51 4.17
C GLU A 97 12.55 2.36 5.03
N TYR A 98 13.42 1.73 5.82
CA TYR A 98 13.04 0.58 6.67
C TYR A 98 12.00 0.94 7.73
N GLU A 99 12.08 2.13 8.29
CA GLU A 99 11.14 2.59 9.33
C GLU A 99 9.72 2.68 8.76
N PHE A 100 9.57 3.21 7.54
CA PHE A 100 8.26 3.29 6.91
C PHE A 100 7.75 1.90 6.51
N PHE A 101 8.63 0.99 6.03
CA PHE A 101 8.25 -0.40 5.82
C PHE A 101 7.66 -1.02 7.08
N GLU A 102 8.35 -0.90 8.21
CA GLU A 102 7.93 -1.47 9.49
C GLU A 102 6.63 -0.84 10.01
N ALA A 103 6.45 0.46 9.85
CA ALA A 103 5.22 1.17 10.22
C ALA A 103 4.01 0.71 9.36
N ALA A 104 4.19 0.62 8.05
CA ALA A 104 3.13 0.14 7.15
C ALA A 104 2.81 -1.35 7.39
N MET A 105 3.83 -2.18 7.62
CA MET A 105 3.64 -3.59 7.99
C MET A 105 2.91 -3.75 9.32
N LYS A 106 3.20 -2.93 10.32
CA LYS A 106 2.48 -2.94 11.60
C LYS A 106 0.99 -2.65 11.42
N THR A 107 0.66 -1.66 10.59
CA THR A 107 -0.73 -1.35 10.23
C THR A 107 -1.38 -2.50 9.48
N ALA A 108 -0.69 -3.09 8.50
CA ALA A 108 -1.19 -4.20 7.71
C ALA A 108 -1.35 -5.49 8.54
N GLU A 109 -0.40 -5.79 9.43
CA GLU A 109 -0.49 -6.90 10.38
C GLU A 109 -1.74 -6.80 11.25
N LYS A 110 -2.00 -5.59 11.80
CA LYS A 110 -3.21 -5.36 12.60
C LYS A 110 -4.47 -5.73 11.80
N GLY A 111 -4.59 -5.27 10.56
CA GLY A 111 -5.73 -5.61 9.70
C GLY A 111 -5.81 -7.10 9.38
N LEU A 112 -4.68 -7.76 9.10
CA LEU A 112 -4.65 -9.21 8.86
C LEU A 112 -5.10 -10.00 10.08
N ARG A 113 -4.64 -9.64 11.28
CA ARG A 113 -5.07 -10.30 12.52
C ARG A 113 -6.56 -10.10 12.78
N GLU A 114 -7.06 -8.87 12.62
CA GLU A 114 -8.48 -8.56 12.74
C GLU A 114 -9.31 -9.42 11.76
N PHE A 115 -8.86 -9.56 10.51
CA PHE A 115 -9.52 -10.42 9.52
C PHE A 115 -9.47 -11.90 9.90
N MET A 116 -8.30 -12.44 10.24
CA MET A 116 -8.15 -13.85 10.63
C MET A 116 -8.97 -14.21 11.88
N GLU A 117 -9.10 -13.28 12.82
CA GLU A 117 -9.88 -13.42 14.04
C GLU A 117 -11.37 -13.07 13.86
N GLN A 118 -11.81 -12.77 12.64
CA GLN A 118 -13.18 -12.35 12.30
C GLN A 118 -13.67 -11.14 13.09
N LYS A 119 -12.76 -10.22 13.40
CA LYS A 119 -13.04 -8.94 14.08
C LYS A 119 -13.34 -7.83 13.07
N PRO A 120 -14.11 -6.80 13.46
CA PRO A 120 -14.25 -5.60 12.64
C PRO A 120 -12.90 -4.95 12.36
N LEU A 121 -12.67 -4.55 11.10
CA LEU A 121 -11.44 -3.86 10.72
C LEU A 121 -11.42 -2.44 11.31
N THR A 122 -10.35 -2.11 12.02
CA THR A 122 -10.10 -0.78 12.58
C THR A 122 -9.11 0.04 11.73
N VAL A 123 -8.38 -0.62 10.84
CA VAL A 123 -7.47 0.00 9.88
C VAL A 123 -8.16 0.30 8.55
N LYS A 124 -7.67 1.29 7.81
CA LYS A 124 -8.22 1.67 6.50
C LYS A 124 -7.52 0.92 5.37
N LEU A 125 -7.44 -0.39 5.48
CA LEU A 125 -6.82 -1.25 4.47
C LEU A 125 -7.90 -2.07 3.79
N TYR A 126 -8.19 -1.74 2.54
CA TYR A 126 -9.28 -2.33 1.78
C TYR A 126 -8.88 -3.66 1.12
N GLU A 127 -9.87 -4.51 0.85
CA GLU A 127 -9.70 -5.78 0.13
C GLU A 127 -8.76 -6.77 0.84
N ILE A 128 -8.68 -6.70 2.17
CA ILE A 128 -7.80 -7.57 2.96
C ILE A 128 -8.27 -9.03 2.96
N GLU A 129 -9.55 -9.24 2.72
CA GLU A 129 -10.21 -10.53 2.64
C GLU A 129 -9.94 -11.29 1.33
N HIS A 130 -9.21 -10.71 0.39
CA HIS A 130 -8.89 -11.39 -0.87
C HIS A 130 -7.91 -12.55 -0.63
N PRO A 131 -8.11 -13.70 -1.30
CA PRO A 131 -7.42 -14.94 -0.96
C PRO A 131 -5.90 -14.92 -1.21
N ASP A 132 -5.42 -14.08 -2.12
CA ASP A 132 -3.99 -13.92 -2.38
C ASP A 132 -3.28 -12.96 -1.42
N VAL A 133 -4.03 -12.16 -0.65
CA VAL A 133 -3.47 -11.15 0.26
C VAL A 133 -2.57 -11.74 1.34
N PRO A 134 -2.94 -12.82 2.06
CA PRO A 134 -2.05 -13.43 3.04
C PRO A 134 -0.74 -13.95 2.44
N LEU A 135 -0.78 -14.44 1.20
CA LEU A 135 0.41 -14.92 0.48
C LEU A 135 1.33 -13.75 0.07
N TRP A 136 0.77 -12.62 -0.37
CA TRP A 136 1.52 -11.41 -0.65
C TRP A 136 2.14 -10.79 0.61
N ALA A 137 1.48 -10.92 1.75
CA ALA A 137 2.06 -10.50 3.03
C ALA A 137 3.34 -11.31 3.35
N ILE A 138 3.30 -12.64 3.20
CA ILE A 138 4.48 -13.50 3.38
C ILE A 138 5.58 -13.10 2.38
N TRP A 139 5.22 -12.84 1.13
CA TRP A 139 6.19 -12.41 0.12
C TRP A 139 6.87 -11.08 0.50
N ALA A 140 6.11 -10.08 0.97
CA ALA A 140 6.68 -8.81 1.42
C ALA A 140 7.64 -9.00 2.61
N ILE A 141 7.26 -9.85 3.58
CA ILE A 141 8.12 -10.24 4.71
C ILE A 141 9.39 -10.93 4.23
N GLN A 142 9.30 -11.80 3.21
CA GLN A 142 10.47 -12.44 2.61
C GLN A 142 11.43 -11.42 1.97
N GLN A 143 10.91 -10.36 1.32
CA GLN A 143 11.77 -9.29 0.80
C GLN A 143 12.48 -8.55 1.95
N TYR A 144 11.77 -8.27 3.05
CA TYR A 144 12.39 -7.69 4.24
C TYR A 144 13.49 -8.59 4.81
N ALA A 145 13.30 -9.91 4.84
CA ALA A 145 14.32 -10.84 5.30
C ALA A 145 15.60 -10.82 4.46
N LYS A 146 15.49 -10.59 3.15
CA LYS A 146 16.64 -10.48 2.25
C LYS A 146 17.47 -9.22 2.52
N GLU A 147 16.84 -8.12 2.88
CA GLU A 147 17.49 -6.83 3.11
C GLU A 147 17.95 -6.65 4.56
N ALA A 148 17.09 -6.96 5.54
CA ALA A 148 17.35 -6.73 6.96
C ALA A 148 17.97 -7.93 7.70
N GLY A 149 18.04 -9.09 7.05
CA GLY A 149 18.51 -10.36 7.62
C GLY A 149 17.39 -11.22 8.19
N VAL A 150 17.62 -12.54 8.12
CA VAL A 150 16.63 -13.56 8.51
C VAL A 150 16.30 -13.49 10.01
N ASP A 151 17.31 -13.35 10.87
CA ASP A 151 17.11 -13.34 12.32
C ASP A 151 16.22 -12.18 12.75
N LYS A 152 16.49 -10.97 12.26
CA LYS A 152 15.67 -9.78 12.53
C LYS A 152 14.25 -9.94 11.98
N CYS A 153 14.11 -10.54 10.81
CA CYS A 153 12.82 -10.81 10.21
C CYS A 153 12.01 -11.81 11.04
N LEU A 154 12.62 -12.90 11.51
CA LEU A 154 11.95 -13.90 12.35
C LEU A 154 11.52 -13.30 13.69
N GLU A 155 12.37 -12.49 14.30
CA GLU A 155 12.02 -11.79 15.54
C GLU A 155 10.77 -10.90 15.38
N LYS A 156 10.68 -10.15 14.27
CA LYS A 156 9.57 -9.21 14.04
C LYS A 156 8.31 -9.87 13.49
N TYR A 157 8.46 -10.75 12.52
CA TYR A 157 7.33 -11.23 11.69
C TYR A 157 7.14 -12.74 11.73
N GLY A 158 8.02 -13.49 12.42
CA GLY A 158 7.94 -14.95 12.46
C GLY A 158 6.59 -15.46 12.96
N GLN A 159 6.04 -14.81 14.01
CA GLN A 159 4.73 -15.18 14.52
C GLN A 159 3.61 -14.88 13.51
N LEU A 160 3.65 -13.73 12.82
CA LEU A 160 2.66 -13.41 11.79
C LEU A 160 2.68 -14.42 10.65
N VAL A 161 3.88 -14.80 10.17
CA VAL A 161 4.02 -15.81 9.12
C VAL A 161 3.44 -17.15 9.58
N TRP A 162 3.73 -17.55 10.80
CA TRP A 162 3.18 -18.78 11.39
C TRP A 162 1.64 -18.72 11.45
N ASP A 163 1.07 -17.63 11.92
CA ASP A 163 -0.37 -17.46 12.05
C ASP A 163 -1.07 -17.51 10.70
N ILE A 164 -0.48 -16.86 9.66
CA ILE A 164 -1.00 -16.91 8.29
C ILE A 164 -0.96 -18.34 7.74
N LEU A 165 0.16 -19.05 7.90
CA LEU A 165 0.30 -20.43 7.43
C LEU A 165 -0.68 -21.37 8.14
N HIS A 166 -0.86 -21.17 9.45
CA HIS A 166 -1.85 -21.93 10.23
C HIS A 166 -3.27 -21.64 9.76
N PHE A 167 -3.62 -20.37 9.57
CA PHE A 167 -4.91 -19.95 9.05
C PHE A 167 -5.27 -20.59 7.68
N ILE A 168 -4.27 -20.67 6.78
CA ILE A 168 -4.44 -21.35 5.50
C ILE A 168 -4.56 -22.86 5.68
N LYS A 169 -3.69 -23.46 6.49
CA LYS A 169 -3.65 -24.90 6.74
C LYS A 169 -4.97 -25.43 7.36
N GLU A 170 -5.50 -24.70 8.30
CA GLU A 170 -6.78 -25.04 8.95
C GLU A 170 -8.00 -24.63 8.11
N GLN A 171 -7.78 -24.20 6.87
CA GLN A 171 -8.83 -23.81 5.91
C GLN A 171 -9.83 -22.78 6.47
N GLN A 172 -9.33 -21.84 7.27
CA GLN A 172 -10.15 -20.81 7.90
C GLN A 172 -10.50 -19.66 6.96
N HIS A 173 -9.78 -19.52 5.86
CA HIS A 173 -10.09 -18.51 4.86
C HIS A 173 -11.29 -18.94 4.03
N PRO A 174 -12.33 -18.09 3.85
CA PRO A 174 -13.58 -18.47 3.20
C PRO A 174 -13.42 -18.87 1.72
N ASN A 175 -12.32 -18.48 1.07
CA ASN A 175 -12.09 -18.74 -0.35
C ASN A 175 -10.69 -19.32 -0.63
N LEU A 176 -10.08 -20.01 0.32
CA LEU A 176 -8.86 -20.79 0.13
C LEU A 176 -9.07 -22.21 0.60
N THR A 177 -8.65 -23.17 -0.20
CA THR A 177 -8.61 -24.58 0.14
C THR A 177 -7.20 -25.11 -0.07
N LEU A 178 -6.63 -25.75 0.94
CA LEU A 178 -5.37 -26.47 0.82
C LEU A 178 -5.66 -27.90 0.34
N GLU A 179 -5.07 -28.26 -0.79
CA GLU A 179 -5.21 -29.60 -1.37
C GLU A 179 -4.14 -30.54 -0.79
N ASP A 180 -4.37 -31.85 -0.87
CA ASP A 180 -3.46 -32.88 -0.34
C ASP A 180 -2.03 -32.80 -0.92
N ASN A 181 -1.89 -32.25 -2.12
CA ASN A 181 -0.59 -32.04 -2.78
C ASN A 181 0.13 -30.76 -2.30
N GLY A 182 -0.41 -30.04 -1.32
CA GLY A 182 0.16 -28.81 -0.77
C GLY A 182 -0.15 -27.55 -1.59
N LEU A 183 -0.88 -27.64 -2.69
CA LEU A 183 -1.28 -26.48 -3.48
C LEU A 183 -2.51 -25.81 -2.88
N VAL A 184 -2.55 -24.50 -2.99
CA VAL A 184 -3.68 -23.68 -2.57
C VAL A 184 -4.62 -23.47 -3.76
N LYS A 185 -5.91 -23.69 -3.53
CA LYS A 185 -6.96 -23.55 -4.52
C LYS A 185 -7.96 -22.48 -4.10
N THR A 186 -8.52 -21.76 -5.07
CA THR A 186 -9.53 -20.73 -4.83
C THR A 186 -10.62 -20.76 -5.90
N ASP A 187 -11.80 -20.21 -5.59
CA ASP A 187 -12.89 -20.02 -6.55
C ASP A 187 -13.06 -18.54 -6.91
N GLY A 188 -12.63 -18.18 -8.12
CA GLY A 188 -12.74 -16.84 -8.67
C GLY A 188 -14.03 -16.50 -9.37
N LYS A 189 -15.08 -17.36 -9.30
CA LYS A 189 -16.34 -17.13 -10.03
C LYS A 189 -17.18 -16.00 -9.46
N GLN A 190 -17.18 -15.86 -8.14
CA GLN A 190 -18.00 -14.88 -7.45
C GLN A 190 -17.18 -13.66 -6.97
N GLN A 191 -15.92 -13.87 -6.64
CA GLN A 191 -15.02 -12.86 -6.13
C GLN A 191 -13.70 -12.88 -6.91
N ALA A 192 -13.13 -11.72 -7.19
CA ALA A 192 -11.80 -11.64 -7.77
C ALA A 192 -10.76 -12.16 -6.77
N VAL A 193 -9.87 -13.02 -7.25
CA VAL A 193 -8.91 -13.76 -6.40
C VAL A 193 -7.45 -13.41 -6.70
N THR A 194 -7.21 -12.48 -7.62
CA THR A 194 -5.87 -12.00 -7.98
C THR A 194 -5.91 -10.50 -8.29
N TRP A 195 -4.78 -9.96 -8.70
CA TRP A 195 -4.65 -8.55 -9.14
C TRP A 195 -5.58 -8.19 -10.32
N MET A 196 -6.03 -9.19 -11.11
CA MET A 196 -7.05 -9.00 -12.16
C MET A 196 -8.44 -8.93 -11.52
N ASN A 197 -8.70 -7.87 -10.77
CA ASN A 197 -9.88 -7.72 -9.93
C ASN A 197 -11.01 -6.85 -10.51
N SER A 198 -10.92 -6.50 -11.79
CA SER A 198 -12.00 -5.78 -12.46
C SER A 198 -13.28 -6.61 -12.51
N THR A 199 -14.41 -5.96 -12.24
CA THR A 199 -15.73 -6.60 -12.23
C THR A 199 -16.69 -5.95 -13.21
N ALA A 200 -17.60 -6.76 -13.77
CA ALA A 200 -18.75 -6.30 -14.52
C ALA A 200 -20.01 -6.95 -13.97
N ASN A 201 -21.05 -6.14 -13.69
CA ASN A 201 -22.30 -6.61 -13.07
C ASN A 201 -22.08 -7.44 -11.77
N GLY A 202 -21.11 -7.01 -10.95
CA GLY A 202 -20.77 -7.67 -9.69
C GLY A 202 -20.02 -8.99 -9.81
N ARG A 203 -19.55 -9.37 -11.01
CA ARG A 203 -18.76 -10.58 -11.23
C ARG A 203 -17.38 -10.25 -11.81
N PRO A 204 -16.34 -11.01 -11.45
CA PRO A 204 -15.03 -10.86 -12.06
C PRO A 204 -15.08 -10.99 -13.59
N ILE A 205 -14.44 -10.05 -14.30
CA ILE A 205 -14.29 -10.14 -15.77
C ILE A 205 -13.36 -11.30 -16.13
N VAL A 206 -12.35 -11.52 -15.29
CA VAL A 206 -11.40 -12.62 -15.43
C VAL A 206 -11.55 -13.54 -14.23
N PRO A 207 -12.51 -14.49 -14.26
CA PRO A 207 -12.68 -15.46 -13.17
C PRO A 207 -11.49 -16.42 -13.19
N ARG A 208 -10.63 -16.33 -12.18
CA ARG A 208 -9.54 -17.27 -11.95
C ARG A 208 -9.97 -18.28 -10.91
N SER A 209 -10.45 -19.45 -11.38
CA SER A 209 -10.79 -20.56 -10.51
C SER A 209 -9.75 -21.66 -10.66
N GLY A 210 -9.45 -22.35 -9.57
CA GLY A 210 -8.49 -23.43 -9.54
C GLY A 210 -7.28 -23.10 -8.70
N PHE A 211 -6.11 -23.56 -9.10
CA PHE A 211 -4.89 -23.36 -8.33
C PHE A 211 -4.39 -21.93 -8.48
N VAL A 212 -4.11 -21.32 -7.35
CA VAL A 212 -3.46 -20.01 -7.24
C VAL A 212 -2.18 -20.24 -6.47
N VAL A 213 -1.22 -20.55 -7.18
CA VAL A 213 0.06 -20.76 -6.71
C VAL A 213 1.08 -20.67 -6.31
#